data_c13880f8ef1addef528301883641512b
#
_entry.id   c13880f8ef1addef528301883641512b
#
_cell.length_a   1.000
_cell.length_b   1.000
_cell.length_c   1.000
_cell.angle_alpha   90.00
_cell.angle_beta   90.00
_cell.angle_gamma   90.00
#
_symmetry.space_group_name_H-M   'P 1'
#
loop_
_entity.id
_entity.type
_entity.pdbx_description
1 polymer ?
#
loop_
_entity_poly.entity_id
_entity_poly.type
_entity_poly.pdbx_seq_one_letter_code
_entity_poly.pdbx_strand_id
1 'polypeptide(L)'
;MASSEEQGAHDALIGTGAVMLSLLSMNLGAAFAKTLFPLVGAPGVAGLRIVLAALLLLSFRRPWRQAVPPGLRWPLLAYGATLALMNLSIYQAFARIPLGTAIAIEVTGPLAIVLFGSRRPRDFVWLAAAVAGLLILLPIRADARLDPVGVAFACGAALCWALYILAGKRVSAGIGGDAVAWGMLVAA
;
A
#
# COMPACT_ATOMS: atom_id res chain seq x y z
N MET A 1 16.23 -20.20 28.49
CA MET A 1 16.35 -18.79 28.01
C MET A 1 16.98 -18.72 26.65
N ALA A 2 18.05 -19.44 26.29
CA ALA A 2 18.64 -19.43 24.95
C ALA A 2 17.67 -19.84 23.81
N SER A 3 16.83 -20.85 24.00
CA SER A 3 15.88 -21.34 22.99
C SER A 3 14.76 -20.35 22.63
N SER A 4 14.38 -19.45 23.54
CA SER A 4 13.34 -18.44 23.28
C SER A 4 13.89 -17.24 22.50
N GLU A 5 15.16 -16.92 22.65
CA GLU A 5 15.82 -15.86 21.86
C GLU A 5 16.13 -16.34 20.43
N GLU A 6 16.56 -17.59 20.27
CA GLU A 6 16.76 -18.19 18.95
C GLU A 6 15.46 -18.31 18.16
N GLN A 7 14.36 -18.69 18.83
CA GLN A 7 13.04 -18.77 18.23
C GLN A 7 12.52 -17.40 17.81
N GLY A 8 12.71 -16.36 18.64
CA GLY A 8 12.37 -14.98 18.30
C GLY A 8 13.18 -14.42 17.13
N ALA A 9 14.46 -14.75 17.02
CA ALA A 9 15.30 -14.35 15.90
C ALA A 9 14.90 -15.06 14.59
N HIS A 10 14.56 -16.35 14.66
CA HIS A 10 14.08 -17.12 13.52
C HIS A 10 12.74 -16.60 13.01
N ASP A 11 11.78 -16.33 13.89
CA ASP A 11 10.48 -15.78 13.53
C ASP A 11 10.61 -14.37 12.93
N ALA A 12 11.52 -13.55 13.42
CA ALA A 12 11.83 -12.24 12.86
C ALA A 12 12.43 -12.34 11.45
N LEU A 13 13.33 -13.31 11.22
CA LEU A 13 13.91 -13.54 9.88
C LEU A 13 12.86 -14.01 8.88
N ILE A 14 11.99 -14.94 9.27
CA ILE A 14 10.88 -15.41 8.43
C ILE A 14 9.94 -14.24 8.09
N GLY A 15 9.56 -13.46 9.11
CA GLY A 15 8.71 -12.27 8.93
C GLY A 15 9.32 -11.26 7.98
N THR A 16 10.60 -10.95 8.15
CA THR A 16 11.33 -10.02 7.29
C THR A 16 11.43 -10.56 5.86
N GLY A 17 11.76 -11.83 5.70
CA GLY A 17 11.81 -12.50 4.38
C GLY A 17 10.46 -12.46 3.67
N ALA A 18 9.36 -12.72 4.38
CA ALA A 18 8.01 -12.66 3.82
C ALA A 18 7.64 -11.24 3.36
N VAL A 19 8.00 -10.20 4.14
CA VAL A 19 7.79 -8.80 3.76
C VAL A 19 8.60 -8.45 2.51
N MET A 20 9.87 -8.81 2.46
CA MET A 20 10.75 -8.58 1.30
C MET A 20 10.19 -9.24 0.04
N LEU A 21 9.78 -10.50 0.13
CA LEU A 21 9.18 -11.24 -0.99
C LEU A 21 7.87 -10.59 -1.46
N SER A 22 7.04 -10.14 -0.51
CA SER A 22 5.79 -9.42 -0.81
C SER A 22 6.06 -8.11 -1.56
N LEU A 23 7.03 -7.32 -1.11
CA LEU A 23 7.42 -6.07 -1.76
C LEU A 23 7.97 -6.30 -3.16
N LEU A 24 8.82 -7.31 -3.35
CA LEU A 24 9.33 -7.69 -4.68
C LEU A 24 8.20 -8.11 -5.61
N SER A 25 7.31 -8.99 -5.16
CA SER A 25 6.15 -9.45 -5.93
C SER A 25 5.24 -8.29 -6.32
N MET A 26 4.98 -7.36 -5.40
CA MET A 26 4.14 -6.19 -5.65
C MET A 26 4.77 -5.26 -6.71
N ASN A 27 6.07 -4.99 -6.62
CA ASN A 27 6.77 -4.10 -7.56
C ASN A 27 6.92 -4.75 -8.94
N LEU A 28 7.25 -6.05 -9.02
CA LEU A 28 7.27 -6.79 -10.27
C LEU A 28 5.89 -6.83 -10.92
N GLY A 29 4.85 -7.07 -10.12
CA GLY A 29 3.47 -7.02 -10.58
C GLY A 29 3.07 -5.64 -11.12
N ALA A 30 3.48 -4.55 -10.48
CA ALA A 30 3.23 -3.19 -10.96
C ALA A 30 3.99 -2.88 -12.25
N ALA A 31 5.24 -3.33 -12.38
CA ALA A 31 6.03 -3.18 -13.60
C ALA A 31 5.40 -3.94 -14.77
N PHE A 32 4.98 -5.19 -14.54
CA PHE A 32 4.27 -5.99 -15.55
C PHE A 32 2.91 -5.37 -15.90
N ALA A 33 2.15 -4.90 -14.92
CA ALA A 33 0.86 -4.26 -15.13
C ALA A 33 0.96 -3.03 -16.04
N LYS A 34 2.07 -2.29 -15.98
CA LYS A 34 2.33 -1.14 -16.86
C LYS A 34 2.39 -1.54 -18.34
N THR A 35 2.80 -2.74 -18.68
CA THR A 35 2.82 -3.23 -20.07
C THR A 35 1.42 -3.42 -20.66
N LEU A 36 0.40 -3.53 -19.81
CA LEU A 36 -1.00 -3.68 -20.21
C LEU A 36 -1.72 -2.33 -20.41
N PHE A 37 -1.09 -1.20 -20.04
CA PHE A 37 -1.70 0.13 -20.18
C PHE A 37 -2.14 0.47 -21.60
N PRO A 38 -1.41 0.11 -22.66
CA PRO A 38 -1.86 0.37 -24.03
C PRO A 38 -3.15 -0.35 -24.42
N LEU A 39 -3.47 -1.48 -23.74
CA LEU A 39 -4.62 -2.32 -24.07
C LEU A 39 -5.89 -1.89 -23.32
N VAL A 40 -5.78 -1.65 -22.01
CA VAL A 40 -6.95 -1.42 -21.13
C VAL A 40 -6.86 -0.10 -20.34
N GLY A 41 -5.81 0.66 -20.53
CA GLY A 41 -5.55 1.90 -19.79
C GLY A 41 -5.15 1.67 -18.35
N ALA A 42 -4.61 2.71 -17.71
CA ALA A 42 -4.19 2.64 -16.29
C ALA A 42 -5.37 2.34 -15.34
N PRO A 43 -6.57 2.96 -15.49
CA PRO A 43 -7.72 2.64 -14.64
C PRO A 43 -8.20 1.20 -14.82
N GLY A 44 -8.20 0.68 -16.05
CA GLY A 44 -8.61 -0.69 -16.35
C GLY A 44 -7.70 -1.71 -15.68
N VAL A 45 -6.39 -1.49 -15.72
CA VAL A 45 -5.42 -2.35 -15.04
C VAL A 45 -5.57 -2.29 -13.52
N ALA A 46 -5.79 -1.09 -12.96
CA ALA A 46 -6.02 -0.92 -11.51
C ALA A 46 -7.28 -1.68 -11.07
N GLY A 47 -8.40 -1.51 -11.78
CA GLY A 47 -9.65 -2.22 -11.51
C GLY A 47 -9.50 -3.74 -11.61
N LEU A 48 -8.90 -4.24 -12.70
CA LEU A 48 -8.66 -5.67 -12.90
C LEU A 48 -7.84 -6.28 -11.74
N ARG A 49 -6.79 -5.59 -11.31
CA ARG A 49 -5.97 -6.01 -10.17
C ARG A 49 -6.76 -6.12 -8.88
N ILE A 50 -7.60 -5.10 -8.58
CA ILE A 50 -8.41 -5.09 -7.35
C ILE A 50 -9.45 -6.20 -7.40
N VAL A 51 -10.15 -6.38 -8.53
CA VAL A 51 -11.16 -7.43 -8.70
C VAL A 51 -10.54 -8.82 -8.54
N LEU A 52 -9.41 -9.10 -9.21
CA LEU A 52 -8.72 -10.38 -9.08
C LEU A 52 -8.25 -10.63 -7.64
N ALA A 53 -7.69 -9.62 -6.97
CA ALA A 53 -7.28 -9.73 -5.58
C ALA A 53 -8.47 -9.97 -4.65
N ALA A 54 -9.61 -9.29 -4.87
CA ALA A 54 -10.84 -9.50 -4.12
C ALA A 54 -11.35 -10.93 -4.31
N LEU A 55 -11.43 -11.44 -5.54
CA LEU A 55 -11.87 -12.81 -5.83
C LEU A 55 -10.99 -13.85 -5.13
N LEU A 56 -9.67 -13.70 -5.20
CA LEU A 56 -8.73 -14.59 -4.52
C LEU A 56 -8.92 -14.56 -3.00
N LEU A 57 -8.97 -13.36 -2.41
CA LEU A 57 -9.15 -13.23 -0.96
C LEU A 57 -10.50 -13.79 -0.49
N LEU A 58 -11.56 -13.54 -1.24
CA LEU A 58 -12.89 -14.07 -0.94
C LEU A 58 -12.92 -15.60 -0.98
N SER A 59 -12.21 -16.21 -1.95
CA SER A 59 -12.12 -17.67 -2.08
C SER A 59 -11.45 -18.33 -0.87
N PHE A 60 -10.39 -17.69 -0.32
CA PHE A 60 -9.63 -18.24 0.81
C PHE A 60 -10.23 -17.86 2.17
N ARG A 61 -10.63 -16.60 2.36
CA ARG A 61 -10.99 -16.05 3.68
C ARG A 61 -12.46 -16.22 4.03
N ARG A 62 -13.37 -16.25 3.04
CA ARG A 62 -14.83 -16.36 3.24
C ARG A 62 -15.39 -15.39 4.29
N PRO A 63 -15.13 -14.07 4.16
CA PRO A 63 -15.43 -13.09 5.21
C PRO A 63 -16.92 -12.97 5.56
N TRP A 64 -17.83 -13.45 4.68
CA TRP A 64 -19.28 -13.49 4.92
C TRP A 64 -19.70 -14.40 6.08
N ARG A 65 -18.78 -15.23 6.61
CA ARG A 65 -19.05 -16.06 7.80
C ARG A 65 -19.12 -15.25 9.08
N GLN A 66 -18.54 -14.05 9.09
CA GLN A 66 -18.59 -13.12 10.22
C GLN A 66 -19.39 -11.88 9.83
N ALA A 67 -20.45 -11.58 10.59
CA ALA A 67 -21.24 -10.38 10.38
C ALA A 67 -20.43 -9.13 10.75
N VAL A 68 -20.44 -8.13 9.88
CA VAL A 68 -19.82 -6.83 10.16
C VAL A 68 -20.68 -6.07 11.18
N PRO A 69 -20.15 -5.70 12.36
CA PRO A 69 -20.89 -4.92 13.34
C PRO A 69 -21.42 -3.62 12.75
N PRO A 70 -22.63 -3.17 13.10
CA PRO A 70 -23.25 -1.97 12.51
C PRO A 70 -22.36 -0.72 12.64
N GLY A 71 -21.65 -0.56 13.76
CA GLY A 71 -20.73 0.58 14.01
C GLY A 71 -19.46 0.57 13.15
N LEU A 72 -19.13 -0.56 12.49
CA LEU A 72 -17.96 -0.68 11.63
C LEU A 72 -18.28 -0.50 10.14
N ARG A 73 -19.53 -0.42 9.74
CA ARG A 73 -19.92 -0.35 8.32
C ARG A 73 -19.34 0.88 7.62
N TRP A 74 -19.49 2.07 8.22
CA TRP A 74 -18.94 3.30 7.68
C TRP A 74 -17.40 3.32 7.66
N PRO A 75 -16.70 2.97 8.76
CA PRO A 75 -15.24 2.80 8.71
C PRO A 75 -14.77 1.81 7.64
N LEU A 76 -15.49 0.71 7.42
CA LEU A 76 -15.18 -0.28 6.40
C LEU A 76 -15.37 0.26 4.98
N LEU A 77 -16.46 1.00 4.72
CA LEU A 77 -16.68 1.67 3.45
C LEU A 77 -15.57 2.70 3.17
N ALA A 78 -15.22 3.52 4.17
CA ALA A 78 -14.12 4.47 4.04
C ALA A 78 -12.78 3.78 3.76
N TYR A 79 -12.51 2.65 4.43
CA TYR A 79 -11.32 1.84 4.24
C TYR A 79 -11.23 1.28 2.80
N GLY A 80 -12.30 0.69 2.27
CA GLY A 80 -12.33 0.18 0.90
C GLY A 80 -12.28 1.30 -0.14
N ALA A 81 -13.00 2.41 0.09
CA ALA A 81 -12.98 3.55 -0.81
C ALA A 81 -11.58 4.20 -0.90
N THR A 82 -10.89 4.36 0.23
CA THR A 82 -9.50 4.87 0.23
C THR A 82 -8.55 3.91 -0.48
N LEU A 83 -8.75 2.59 -0.34
CA LEU A 83 -7.98 1.59 -1.07
C LEU A 83 -8.21 1.67 -2.58
N ALA A 84 -9.46 1.83 -3.03
CA ALA A 84 -9.79 2.00 -4.44
C ALA A 84 -9.16 3.28 -5.01
N LEU A 85 -9.36 4.41 -4.33
CA LEU A 85 -8.81 5.71 -4.74
C LEU A 85 -7.29 5.71 -4.77
N MET A 86 -6.64 5.09 -3.79
CA MET A 86 -5.19 4.91 -3.75
C MET A 86 -4.70 4.17 -5.00
N ASN A 87 -5.29 3.00 -5.30
CA ASN A 87 -4.89 2.21 -6.47
C ASN A 87 -5.15 2.97 -7.77
N LEU A 88 -6.31 3.58 -7.95
CA LEU A 88 -6.61 4.39 -9.14
C LEU A 88 -5.60 5.53 -9.30
N SER A 89 -5.30 6.27 -8.24
CA SER A 89 -4.38 7.40 -8.26
C SER A 89 -2.97 6.97 -8.60
N ILE A 90 -2.44 5.92 -7.96
CA ILE A 90 -1.06 5.50 -8.22
C ILE A 90 -0.88 4.95 -9.65
N TYR A 91 -1.87 4.25 -10.20
CA TYR A 91 -1.80 3.78 -11.58
C TYR A 91 -1.89 4.93 -12.60
N GLN A 92 -2.64 5.98 -12.29
CA GLN A 92 -2.65 7.21 -13.09
C GLN A 92 -1.29 7.94 -13.02
N ALA A 93 -0.62 7.91 -11.86
CA ALA A 93 0.74 8.41 -11.73
C ALA A 93 1.72 7.56 -12.58
N PHE A 94 1.64 6.23 -12.54
CA PHE A 94 2.49 5.33 -13.33
C PHE A 94 2.36 5.53 -14.84
N ALA A 95 1.21 5.98 -15.32
CA ALA A 95 1.00 6.31 -16.72
C ALA A 95 1.70 7.60 -17.17
N ARG A 96 2.05 8.50 -16.22
CA ARG A 96 2.52 9.87 -16.51
C ARG A 96 3.95 10.14 -16.07
N ILE A 97 4.40 9.51 -14.97
CA ILE A 97 5.74 9.72 -14.41
C ILE A 97 6.46 8.37 -14.24
N PRO A 98 7.79 8.37 -14.11
CA PRO A 98 8.56 7.16 -13.88
C PRO A 98 8.06 6.40 -12.64
N LEU A 99 7.98 5.07 -12.74
CA LEU A 99 7.44 4.18 -11.70
C LEU A 99 8.12 4.42 -10.34
N GLY A 100 9.46 4.49 -10.32
CA GLY A 100 10.23 4.73 -9.10
C GLY A 100 9.90 6.08 -8.44
N THR A 101 9.72 7.14 -9.23
CA THR A 101 9.34 8.46 -8.73
C THR A 101 7.92 8.44 -8.14
N ALA A 102 6.97 7.80 -8.81
CA ALA A 102 5.60 7.68 -8.31
C ALA A 102 5.56 6.92 -6.97
N ILE A 103 6.27 5.79 -6.86
CA ILE A 103 6.38 5.01 -5.63
C ILE A 103 7.08 5.83 -4.53
N ALA A 104 8.14 6.57 -4.86
CA ALA A 104 8.84 7.41 -3.91
C ALA A 104 7.92 8.47 -3.28
N ILE A 105 7.06 9.10 -4.09
CA ILE A 105 6.08 10.06 -3.60
C ILE A 105 5.00 9.35 -2.78
N GLU A 106 4.47 8.23 -3.25
CA GLU A 106 3.40 7.48 -2.58
C GLU A 106 3.81 7.03 -1.16
N VAL A 107 5.04 6.56 -0.98
CA VAL A 107 5.57 6.09 0.32
C VAL A 107 5.67 7.22 1.35
N THR A 108 5.66 8.49 0.94
CA THR A 108 5.62 9.61 1.89
C THR A 108 4.39 9.59 2.79
N GLY A 109 3.27 9.00 2.34
CA GLY A 109 2.05 8.83 3.14
C GLY A 109 2.28 7.99 4.40
N PRO A 110 2.68 6.71 4.30
CA PRO A 110 3.06 5.89 5.44
C PRO A 110 4.19 6.50 6.29
N LEU A 111 5.19 7.14 5.67
CA LEU A 111 6.28 7.80 6.40
C LEU A 111 5.76 8.95 7.27
N ALA A 112 4.79 9.72 6.78
CA ALA A 112 4.16 10.76 7.57
C ALA A 112 3.44 10.17 8.80
N ILE A 113 2.72 9.05 8.66
CA ILE A 113 2.08 8.36 9.79
C ILE A 113 3.12 7.92 10.83
N VAL A 114 4.27 7.40 10.40
CA VAL A 114 5.37 7.03 11.30
C VAL A 114 5.92 8.27 11.99
N LEU A 115 6.19 9.35 11.24
CA LEU A 115 6.74 10.60 11.78
C LEU A 115 5.85 11.21 12.87
N PHE A 116 4.55 11.31 12.62
CA PHE A 116 3.61 11.89 13.59
C PHE A 116 3.21 10.94 14.73
N GLY A 117 3.32 9.62 14.49
CA GLY A 117 2.98 8.58 15.49
C GLY A 117 4.15 8.16 16.37
N SER A 118 5.37 8.44 15.97
CA SER A 118 6.57 7.96 16.64
C SER A 118 7.02 8.90 17.75
N ARG A 119 7.43 8.30 18.87
CA ARG A 119 7.98 9.01 20.03
C ARG A 119 9.38 8.53 20.41
N ARG A 120 9.93 7.58 19.66
CA ARG A 120 11.24 6.99 19.97
C ARG A 120 12.32 7.56 19.03
N PRO A 121 13.48 7.98 19.54
CA PRO A 121 14.55 8.53 18.69
C PRO A 121 15.05 7.54 17.63
N ARG A 122 14.95 6.23 17.88
CA ARG A 122 15.32 5.18 16.91
C ARG A 122 14.48 5.24 15.63
N ASP A 123 13.23 5.64 15.74
CA ASP A 123 12.31 5.65 14.59
C ASP A 123 12.70 6.77 13.62
N PHE A 124 13.27 7.87 14.12
CA PHE A 124 13.79 8.95 13.27
C PHE A 124 15.03 8.53 12.48
N VAL A 125 15.84 7.62 13.00
CA VAL A 125 16.99 7.05 12.26
C VAL A 125 16.48 6.23 11.08
N TRP A 126 15.48 5.36 11.30
CA TRP A 126 14.88 4.57 10.24
C TRP A 126 14.13 5.44 9.22
N LEU A 127 13.46 6.48 9.69
CA LEU A 127 12.81 7.46 8.82
C LEU A 127 13.83 8.19 7.94
N ALA A 128 14.94 8.64 8.52
CA ALA A 128 16.04 9.29 7.77
C ALA A 128 16.64 8.34 6.72
N ALA A 129 16.87 7.07 7.08
CA ALA A 129 17.34 6.05 6.14
C ALA A 129 16.36 5.82 4.99
N ALA A 130 15.05 5.76 5.28
CA ALA A 130 14.01 5.62 4.26
C ALA A 130 13.96 6.84 3.33
N VAL A 131 14.01 8.05 3.87
CA VAL A 131 14.07 9.30 3.09
C VAL A 131 15.31 9.35 2.22
N ALA A 132 16.48 8.99 2.77
CA ALA A 132 17.72 8.92 1.99
C ALA A 132 17.61 7.92 0.82
N GLY A 133 17.05 6.74 1.06
CA GLY A 133 16.76 5.75 0.01
C GLY A 133 15.82 6.28 -1.07
N LEU A 134 14.77 7.00 -0.69
CA LEU A 134 13.85 7.64 -1.63
C LEU A 134 14.54 8.72 -2.47
N LEU A 135 15.40 9.54 -1.86
CA LEU A 135 16.15 10.57 -2.57
C LEU A 135 17.11 9.97 -3.61
N ILE A 136 17.74 8.83 -3.29
CA ILE A 136 18.61 8.10 -4.23
C ILE A 136 17.78 7.53 -5.40
N LEU A 137 16.53 7.16 -5.16
CA LEU A 137 15.64 6.60 -6.17
C LEU A 137 15.07 7.66 -7.13
N LEU A 138 15.05 8.92 -6.71
CA LEU A 138 14.62 10.01 -7.57
C LEU A 138 15.62 10.19 -8.71
N PRO A 139 15.19 10.26 -9.98
CA PRO A 139 16.08 10.53 -11.09
C PRO A 139 16.63 11.96 -10.95
N ILE A 140 17.88 12.09 -10.51
CA ILE A 140 18.61 13.36 -10.40
C ILE A 140 19.04 13.80 -11.82
N ARG A 141 18.15 13.80 -12.78
CA ARG A 141 18.40 14.41 -14.10
C ARG A 141 17.74 15.77 -14.06
N ALA A 142 18.58 16.81 -14.16
CA ALA A 142 18.15 18.20 -14.17
C ALA A 142 17.13 18.54 -15.27
N ASP A 143 17.02 17.70 -16.31
CA ASP A 143 16.13 17.90 -17.46
C ASP A 143 14.82 17.09 -17.40
N ALA A 144 14.60 16.25 -16.39
CA ALA A 144 13.39 15.46 -16.26
C ALA A 144 12.23 16.33 -15.74
N ARG A 145 11.56 17.05 -16.62
CA ARG A 145 10.27 17.68 -16.29
C ARG A 145 9.26 16.58 -15.99
N LEU A 146 8.94 16.41 -14.70
CA LEU A 146 7.86 15.51 -14.28
C LEU A 146 6.51 16.15 -14.69
N ASP A 147 5.60 15.31 -15.19
CA ASP A 147 4.23 15.75 -15.44
C ASP A 147 3.57 16.16 -14.11
N PRO A 148 3.16 17.43 -13.93
CA PRO A 148 2.53 17.88 -12.68
C PRO A 148 1.25 17.12 -12.32
N VAL A 149 0.51 16.64 -13.32
CA VAL A 149 -0.70 15.84 -13.12
C VAL A 149 -0.33 14.47 -12.57
N GLY A 150 0.74 13.87 -13.08
CA GLY A 150 1.27 12.60 -12.55
C GLY A 150 1.74 12.73 -11.10
N VAL A 151 2.42 13.83 -10.76
CA VAL A 151 2.84 14.13 -9.38
C VAL A 151 1.62 14.33 -8.47
N ALA A 152 0.59 15.06 -8.92
CA ALA A 152 -0.63 15.26 -8.14
C ALA A 152 -1.35 13.93 -7.85
N PHE A 153 -1.40 13.01 -8.82
CA PHE A 153 -1.93 11.67 -8.59
C PHE A 153 -1.10 10.86 -7.59
N ALA A 154 0.23 10.93 -7.64
CA ALA A 154 1.09 10.26 -6.68
C ALA A 154 0.91 10.82 -5.25
N CYS A 155 0.79 12.14 -5.10
CA CYS A 155 0.46 12.77 -3.81
C CYS A 155 -0.93 12.36 -3.31
N GLY A 156 -1.92 12.28 -4.20
CA GLY A 156 -3.26 11.76 -3.87
C GLY A 156 -3.21 10.32 -3.38
N ALA A 157 -2.41 9.46 -4.03
CA ALA A 157 -2.18 8.08 -3.59
C ALA A 157 -1.53 8.04 -2.20
N ALA A 158 -0.50 8.87 -1.94
CA ALA A 158 0.15 8.98 -0.62
C ALA A 158 -0.85 9.34 0.48
N LEU A 159 -1.71 10.33 0.24
CA LEU A 159 -2.76 10.73 1.18
C LEU A 159 -3.75 9.59 1.42
N CYS A 160 -4.23 8.96 0.35
CA CYS A 160 -5.13 7.81 0.46
C CYS A 160 -4.48 6.66 1.23
N TRP A 161 -3.18 6.40 1.04
CA TRP A 161 -2.48 5.34 1.79
C TRP A 161 -2.41 5.67 3.27
N ALA A 162 -2.12 6.92 3.65
CA ALA A 162 -2.16 7.35 5.05
C ALA A 162 -3.56 7.13 5.66
N LEU A 163 -4.62 7.57 4.97
CA LEU A 163 -6.01 7.38 5.42
C LEU A 163 -6.39 5.90 5.50
N TYR A 164 -5.96 5.09 4.54
CA TYR A 164 -6.14 3.63 4.54
C TYR A 164 -5.52 2.98 5.78
N ILE A 165 -4.29 3.37 6.18
CA ILE A 165 -3.65 2.86 7.40
C ILE A 165 -4.46 3.24 8.64
N LEU A 166 -4.93 4.49 8.73
CA LEU A 166 -5.71 4.96 9.88
C LEU A 166 -7.07 4.26 9.97
N ALA A 167 -7.79 4.17 8.85
CA ALA A 167 -9.06 3.47 8.78
C ALA A 167 -8.89 1.97 9.05
N GLY A 168 -7.84 1.36 8.49
CA GLY A 168 -7.50 -0.04 8.65
C GLY A 168 -7.24 -0.45 10.10
N LYS A 169 -6.56 0.39 10.88
CA LYS A 169 -6.38 0.16 12.32
C LYS A 169 -7.73 0.01 13.05
N ARG A 170 -8.70 0.86 12.72
CA ARG A 170 -10.03 0.84 13.35
C ARG A 170 -10.85 -0.37 12.92
N VAL A 171 -10.82 -0.70 11.63
CA VAL A 171 -11.57 -1.84 11.08
C VAL A 171 -10.99 -3.16 11.59
N SER A 172 -9.65 -3.31 11.55
CA SER A 172 -8.97 -4.53 12.01
C SER A 172 -9.15 -4.80 13.50
N ALA A 173 -9.28 -3.75 14.32
CA ALA A 173 -9.59 -3.90 15.73
C ALA A 173 -10.96 -4.56 15.98
N GLY A 174 -11.91 -4.42 15.05
CA GLY A 174 -13.27 -4.95 15.20
C GLY A 174 -13.54 -6.28 14.50
N ILE A 175 -12.90 -6.55 13.34
CA ILE A 175 -13.13 -7.76 12.53
C ILE A 175 -11.83 -8.52 12.18
N GLY A 176 -10.72 -8.15 12.80
CA GLY A 176 -9.45 -8.87 12.66
C GLY A 176 -8.94 -8.97 11.23
N GLY A 177 -8.45 -10.15 10.85
CA GLY A 177 -7.84 -10.41 9.53
C GLY A 177 -8.83 -10.34 8.36
N ASP A 178 -10.13 -10.34 8.60
CA ASP A 178 -11.15 -10.26 7.55
C ASP A 178 -11.34 -8.82 7.04
N ALA A 179 -10.76 -7.81 7.74
CA ALA A 179 -10.78 -6.41 7.33
C ALA A 179 -10.25 -6.22 5.91
N VAL A 180 -9.17 -6.92 5.55
CA VAL A 180 -8.54 -6.81 4.23
C VAL A 180 -9.45 -7.37 3.14
N ALA A 181 -10.07 -8.53 3.38
CA ALA A 181 -10.97 -9.17 2.42
C ALA A 181 -12.23 -8.33 2.17
N TRP A 182 -12.83 -7.78 3.22
CA TRP A 182 -13.95 -6.86 3.11
C TRP A 182 -13.55 -5.53 2.45
N GLY A 183 -12.37 -4.99 2.79
CA GLY A 183 -11.85 -3.77 2.17
C GLY A 183 -11.63 -3.92 0.67
N MET A 184 -11.07 -5.06 0.23
CA MET A 184 -10.91 -5.39 -1.20
C MET A 184 -12.27 -5.54 -1.90
N LEU A 185 -13.26 -6.15 -1.25
CA LEU A 185 -14.61 -6.28 -1.81
C LEU A 185 -15.28 -4.90 -2.00
N VAL A 186 -15.11 -3.99 -1.06
CA VAL A 186 -15.65 -2.63 -1.18
C VAL A 186 -14.90 -1.83 -2.24
N ALA A 187 -13.61 -2.11 -2.45
CA ALA A 187 -12.77 -1.42 -3.43
C ALA A 187 -13.00 -1.91 -4.88
N ALA A 188 -13.49 -3.15 -5.05
CA ALA A 188 -13.77 -3.78 -6.35
C ALA A 188 -15.08 -3.28 -6.97
#